data_8407c0984349b48b9f857a75b08cb7c7
#
_entry.id   8407c0984349b48b9f857a75b08cb7c7
#
_cell.length_a   1.000
_cell.length_b   1.000
_cell.length_c   1.000
_cell.angle_alpha   90.00
_cell.angle_beta   90.00
_cell.angle_gamma   90.00
#
_symmetry.space_group_name_H-M   'P 1'
#
loop_
_entity.id
_entity.type
_entity.pdbx_description
1 polymer ?
#
loop_
_entity_poly.entity_id
_entity_poly.type
_entity_poly.pdbx_seq_one_letter_code
_entity_poly.pdbx_strand_id
1 'polypeptide(L)'
;AASDVYKRQRLLERAAKIIKEEEVAREMNDLPESLKGIVKGGGSLTALPIIETQAGDVSAYIPTNVISITDGQIFLETDLFNQGVRPAINVGISVSRVGGNAQIKAMKKVAGTLKMDQAQYRELEAFSKFSSDMDPITAMTIDKGRKNAQLLIQPQYSPMPVEQQIAILYCGTHGLLHDVPLENVQDFERSFIESLQLNHQEDVLDVLRTGVIDDNVTKAIEETAAMVAKQYL
;
A
#
# COMPACT_ATOMS: atom_id res chain seq x y z
N ALA A 1 10.62 24.56 23.89
CA ALA A 1 9.87 24.24 22.66
C ALA A 1 10.76 24.10 21.42
N ALA A 2 11.52 25.15 21.01
CA ALA A 2 12.39 25.05 19.83
C ALA A 2 13.49 23.99 19.94
N SER A 3 14.08 23.81 21.14
CA SER A 3 15.11 22.79 21.37
C SER A 3 14.59 21.36 21.24
N ASP A 4 13.32 21.11 21.58
CA ASP A 4 12.73 19.77 21.51
C ASP A 4 12.37 19.39 20.08
N VAL A 5 11.90 20.34 19.27
CA VAL A 5 11.67 20.16 17.83
C VAL A 5 12.99 19.83 17.15
N TYR A 6 14.05 20.57 17.42
CA TYR A 6 15.38 20.34 16.86
C TYR A 6 15.95 18.96 17.24
N LYS A 7 15.80 18.53 18.50
CA LYS A 7 16.27 17.19 18.95
C LYS A 7 15.50 16.08 18.24
N ARG A 8 14.17 16.22 18.10
CA ARG A 8 13.32 15.23 17.39
C ARG A 8 13.66 15.17 15.91
N GLN A 9 13.89 16.31 15.28
CA GLN A 9 14.34 16.39 13.90
C GLN A 9 15.64 15.61 13.68
N ARG A 10 16.65 15.84 14.49
CA ARG A 10 17.93 15.12 14.40
C ARG A 10 17.79 13.60 14.61
N LEU A 11 16.83 13.18 15.44
CA LEU A 11 16.55 11.76 15.61
C LEU A 11 15.92 11.14 14.34
N LEU A 12 15.00 11.86 13.70
CA LEU A 12 14.36 11.40 12.44
C LEU A 12 15.39 11.35 11.30
N GLU A 13 16.31 12.29 11.23
CA GLU A 13 17.39 12.31 10.22
C GLU A 13 18.36 11.11 10.34
N ARG A 14 18.34 10.37 11.45
CA ARG A 14 19.10 9.13 11.61
C ARG A 14 18.43 7.91 10.97
N ALA A 15 17.16 8.01 10.58
CA ALA A 15 16.49 6.98 9.80
C ALA A 15 17.12 6.95 8.40
N ALA A 16 17.89 5.90 8.12
CA ALA A 16 18.66 5.77 6.90
C ALA A 16 18.95 4.31 6.58
N LYS A 17 19.34 4.06 5.34
CA LYS A 17 19.89 2.79 4.90
C LYS A 17 21.39 2.96 4.70
N ILE A 18 22.16 2.12 5.38
CA ILE A 18 23.63 2.12 5.28
C ILE A 18 24.05 1.37 4.01
N ILE A 19 25.10 1.86 3.36
CA ILE A 19 25.74 1.22 2.19
C ILE A 19 26.17 -0.21 2.54
N LYS A 20 26.12 -1.11 1.55
CA LYS A 20 26.43 -2.53 1.76
C LYS A 20 27.92 -2.81 1.95
N GLU A 21 28.75 -2.00 1.31
CA GLU A 21 30.20 -2.11 1.34
C GLU A 21 30.71 -1.71 2.72
N GLU A 22 31.24 -2.68 3.47
CA GLU A 22 31.66 -2.51 4.88
C GLU A 22 32.81 -1.50 5.01
N GLU A 23 33.76 -1.50 4.07
CA GLU A 23 34.89 -0.56 4.05
C GLU A 23 34.42 0.89 3.97
N VAL A 24 33.45 1.17 3.06
CA VAL A 24 32.88 2.50 2.92
C VAL A 24 32.05 2.88 4.14
N ALA A 25 31.30 1.94 4.71
CA ALA A 25 30.50 2.18 5.92
C ALA A 25 31.37 2.56 7.13
N ARG A 26 32.59 2.03 7.22
CA ARG A 26 33.57 2.36 8.27
C ARG A 26 34.22 3.74 8.11
N GLU A 27 34.21 4.30 6.91
CA GLU A 27 34.78 5.61 6.59
C GLU A 27 33.79 6.78 6.73
N MET A 28 32.55 6.53 7.21
CA MET A 28 31.57 7.60 7.41
C MET A 28 32.09 8.68 8.37
N ASN A 29 31.97 9.95 7.94
CA ASN A 29 32.58 11.10 8.61
C ASN A 29 32.15 11.30 10.06
N ASP A 30 30.92 10.91 10.42
CA ASP A 30 30.33 11.10 11.75
C ASP A 30 30.47 9.85 12.65
N LEU A 31 31.24 8.85 12.22
CA LEU A 31 31.40 7.62 12.97
C LEU A 31 32.50 7.78 14.07
N PRO A 32 32.16 7.61 15.35
CA PRO A 32 33.16 7.59 16.41
C PRO A 32 34.23 6.51 16.18
N GLU A 33 35.48 6.80 16.46
CA GLU A 33 36.59 5.86 16.30
C GLU A 33 36.35 4.51 17.01
N SER A 34 35.71 4.55 18.19
CA SER A 34 35.35 3.35 18.95
C SER A 34 34.38 2.40 18.24
N LEU A 35 33.64 2.89 17.24
CA LEU A 35 32.66 2.12 16.48
C LEU A 35 33.17 1.64 15.14
N LYS A 36 34.25 2.21 14.60
CA LYS A 36 34.78 1.85 13.27
C LYS A 36 35.09 0.36 13.14
N GLY A 37 35.57 -0.29 14.21
CA GLY A 37 35.85 -1.73 14.20
C GLY A 37 34.63 -2.64 14.29
N ILE A 38 33.47 -2.08 14.67
CA ILE A 38 32.21 -2.85 14.89
C ILE A 38 31.21 -2.67 13.75
N VAL A 39 31.34 -1.58 12.99
CA VAL A 39 30.39 -1.25 11.92
C VAL A 39 30.43 -2.30 10.83
N LYS A 40 29.24 -2.77 10.46
CA LYS A 40 28.98 -3.63 9.30
C LYS A 40 28.17 -2.85 8.27
N GLY A 41 28.36 -3.16 6.99
CA GLY A 41 27.55 -2.60 5.91
C GLY A 41 26.10 -3.16 5.89
N GLY A 42 25.21 -2.47 5.23
CA GLY A 42 23.88 -2.97 4.82
C GLY A 42 22.75 -2.89 5.85
N GLY A 43 22.90 -2.20 6.97
CA GLY A 43 21.83 -1.98 7.93
C GLY A 43 20.82 -0.92 7.49
N SER A 44 19.62 -0.93 8.07
CA SER A 44 18.62 0.13 7.86
C SER A 44 17.85 0.42 9.14
N LEU A 45 17.47 1.68 9.31
CA LEU A 45 16.58 2.16 10.36
C LEU A 45 15.42 2.91 9.72
N THR A 46 14.19 2.45 9.98
CA THR A 46 12.97 3.13 9.54
C THR A 46 12.31 3.80 10.75
N ALA A 47 11.98 5.09 10.62
CA ALA A 47 11.23 5.83 11.63
C ALA A 47 9.81 6.10 11.11
N LEU A 48 8.81 5.84 11.95
CA LEU A 48 7.40 6.12 11.68
C LEU A 48 6.88 7.10 12.75
N PRO A 49 7.13 8.42 12.59
CA PRO A 49 6.61 9.41 13.54
C PRO A 49 5.09 9.54 13.38
N ILE A 50 4.37 9.51 14.49
CA ILE A 50 2.92 9.73 14.54
C ILE A 50 2.67 11.16 15.00
N ILE A 51 1.97 11.94 14.18
CA ILE A 51 1.63 13.34 14.45
C ILE A 51 0.12 13.47 14.49
N GLU A 52 -0.38 13.95 15.61
CA GLU A 52 -1.78 14.33 15.75
C GLU A 52 -2.00 15.72 15.16
N THR A 53 -3.01 15.86 14.30
CA THR A 53 -3.46 17.15 13.76
C THR A 53 -4.73 17.59 14.47
N GLN A 54 -4.87 18.90 14.72
CA GLN A 54 -6.12 19.45 15.23
C GLN A 54 -7.04 19.75 14.04
N ALA A 55 -8.23 19.17 14.06
CA ALA A 55 -9.24 19.32 12.99
C ALA A 55 -8.71 19.03 11.56
N GLY A 56 -7.72 18.14 11.43
CA GLY A 56 -7.14 17.82 10.13
C GLY A 56 -6.19 18.87 9.55
N ASP A 57 -5.82 19.90 10.33
CA ASP A 57 -4.91 20.96 9.86
C ASP A 57 -3.47 20.45 9.73
N VAL A 58 -3.10 20.13 8.50
CA VAL A 58 -1.74 19.69 8.12
C VAL A 58 -0.80 20.86 7.84
N SER A 59 -1.32 22.09 7.76
CA SER A 59 -0.53 23.30 7.51
C SER A 59 0.09 23.86 8.79
N ALA A 60 -0.30 23.37 9.95
CA ALA A 60 0.28 23.73 11.23
C ALA A 60 1.79 23.46 11.29
N TYR A 61 2.49 24.15 12.18
CA TYR A 61 3.97 24.15 12.27
C TYR A 61 4.56 22.73 12.45
N ILE A 62 4.00 21.92 13.34
CA ILE A 62 4.56 20.57 13.62
C ILE A 62 4.35 19.62 12.44
N PRO A 63 3.14 19.44 11.88
CA PRO A 63 2.94 18.62 10.69
C PRO A 63 3.83 19.04 9.52
N THR A 64 3.88 20.32 9.21
CA THR A 64 4.68 20.85 8.09
C THR A 64 6.16 20.55 8.23
N ASN A 65 6.73 20.72 9.44
CA ASN A 65 8.13 20.37 9.69
C ASN A 65 8.40 18.88 9.53
N VAL A 66 7.54 18.02 10.08
CA VAL A 66 7.74 16.56 9.99
C VAL A 66 7.62 16.07 8.55
N ILE A 67 6.65 16.58 7.79
CA ILE A 67 6.49 16.27 6.36
C ILE A 67 7.74 16.70 5.55
N SER A 68 8.37 17.81 5.90
CA SER A 68 9.57 18.30 5.20
C SER A 68 10.80 17.43 5.45
N ILE A 69 10.89 16.81 6.62
CA ILE A 69 12.05 15.98 7.05
C ILE A 69 11.89 14.54 6.57
N THR A 70 10.67 14.01 6.56
CA THR A 70 10.39 12.62 6.22
C THR A 70 10.24 12.40 4.72
N ASP A 71 10.33 11.14 4.28
CA ASP A 71 10.21 10.74 2.86
C ASP A 71 8.76 10.57 2.40
N GLY A 72 7.84 11.19 3.08
CA GLY A 72 6.43 11.16 2.74
C GLY A 72 5.54 11.15 3.98
N GLN A 73 4.25 11.02 3.76
CA GLN A 73 3.24 10.97 4.81
C GLN A 73 2.10 10.02 4.47
N ILE A 74 1.55 9.42 5.50
CA ILE A 74 0.32 8.64 5.43
C ILE A 74 -0.75 9.43 6.18
N PHE A 75 -1.80 9.88 5.47
CA PHE A 75 -2.92 10.59 6.06
C PHE A 75 -4.00 9.62 6.52
N LEU A 76 -4.37 9.73 7.80
CA LEU A 76 -5.52 9.03 8.38
C LEU A 76 -6.65 10.03 8.58
N GLU A 77 -7.84 9.70 8.08
CA GLU A 77 -9.01 10.55 8.14
C GLU A 77 -10.12 9.94 9.02
N THR A 78 -10.67 10.76 9.91
CA THR A 78 -11.76 10.36 10.81
C THR A 78 -13.01 9.94 10.02
N ASP A 79 -13.31 10.63 8.92
CA ASP A 79 -14.49 10.35 8.10
C ASP A 79 -14.40 8.97 7.44
N LEU A 80 -13.23 8.59 6.94
CA LEU A 80 -12.99 7.25 6.39
C LEU A 80 -13.12 6.19 7.49
N PHE A 81 -12.59 6.46 8.69
CA PHE A 81 -12.72 5.55 9.82
C PHE A 81 -14.17 5.30 10.20
N ASN A 82 -14.98 6.37 10.28
CA ASN A 82 -16.39 6.30 10.60
C ASN A 82 -17.22 5.59 9.52
N GLN A 83 -16.79 5.65 8.26
CA GLN A 83 -17.37 4.92 7.14
C GLN A 83 -16.98 3.42 7.12
N GLY A 84 -16.14 2.98 8.06
CA GLY A 84 -15.69 1.58 8.13
C GLY A 84 -14.44 1.26 7.30
N VAL A 85 -13.85 2.24 6.63
CA VAL A 85 -12.58 2.08 5.90
C VAL A 85 -11.44 1.99 6.92
N ARG A 86 -10.87 0.81 7.07
CA ARG A 86 -9.80 0.54 8.05
C ARG A 86 -8.70 -0.30 7.40
N PRO A 87 -7.44 0.19 7.36
CA PRO A 87 -6.98 1.48 7.88
C PRO A 87 -7.59 2.68 7.14
N ALA A 88 -7.85 3.76 7.87
CA ALA A 88 -8.54 4.96 7.38
C ALA A 88 -7.60 5.87 6.55
N ILE A 89 -6.86 5.29 5.62
CA ILE A 89 -5.82 5.95 4.82
C ILE A 89 -6.46 6.68 3.63
N ASN A 90 -6.24 8.00 3.55
CA ASN A 90 -6.53 8.75 2.34
C ASN A 90 -5.40 8.56 1.32
N VAL A 91 -5.62 7.68 0.34
CA VAL A 91 -4.65 7.36 -0.70
C VAL A 91 -4.33 8.55 -1.61
N GLY A 92 -5.28 9.46 -1.80
CA GLY A 92 -5.14 10.62 -2.68
C GLY A 92 -4.06 11.59 -2.22
N ILE A 93 -4.09 11.95 -0.93
CA ILE A 93 -3.16 12.93 -0.33
C ILE A 93 -1.94 12.29 0.36
N SER A 94 -1.93 10.98 0.52
CA SER A 94 -0.77 10.25 1.02
C SER A 94 0.31 10.16 -0.06
N VAL A 95 1.56 10.39 0.34
CA VAL A 95 2.73 10.42 -0.56
C VAL A 95 3.86 9.60 0.04
N SER A 96 4.54 8.82 -0.80
CA SER A 96 5.81 8.18 -0.46
C SER A 96 6.84 8.50 -1.55
N ARG A 97 7.95 9.14 -1.17
CA ARG A 97 9.06 9.48 -2.08
C ARG A 97 9.93 8.28 -2.42
N VAL A 98 10.00 7.30 -1.52
CA VAL A 98 10.84 6.10 -1.65
C VAL A 98 10.05 4.81 -1.87
N GLY A 99 8.74 4.80 -1.58
CA GLY A 99 7.91 3.58 -1.59
C GLY A 99 7.95 2.83 -2.91
N GLY A 100 7.86 3.53 -4.05
CA GLY A 100 7.92 2.92 -5.37
C GLY A 100 9.25 2.21 -5.66
N ASN A 101 10.37 2.69 -5.10
CA ASN A 101 11.68 2.06 -5.26
C ASN A 101 11.90 0.89 -4.29
N ALA A 102 11.18 0.88 -3.16
CA ALA A 102 11.22 -0.20 -2.18
C ALA A 102 10.37 -1.40 -2.60
N GLN A 103 9.38 -1.21 -3.47
CA GLN A 103 8.51 -2.29 -3.96
C GLN A 103 9.29 -3.28 -4.84
N ILE A 104 8.98 -4.57 -4.69
CA ILE A 104 9.42 -5.60 -5.63
C ILE A 104 8.75 -5.40 -6.99
N LYS A 105 9.37 -5.88 -8.07
CA LYS A 105 8.94 -5.60 -9.44
C LYS A 105 7.49 -5.98 -9.72
N ALA A 106 7.04 -7.13 -9.24
CA ALA A 106 5.66 -7.59 -9.40
C ALA A 106 4.66 -6.64 -8.73
N MET A 107 4.90 -6.22 -7.47
CA MET A 107 4.06 -5.24 -6.79
C MET A 107 4.00 -3.91 -7.55
N LYS A 108 5.15 -3.41 -8.01
CA LYS A 108 5.22 -2.16 -8.78
C LYS A 108 4.40 -2.22 -10.06
N LYS A 109 4.40 -3.37 -10.75
CA LYS A 109 3.63 -3.60 -11.98
C LYS A 109 2.12 -3.59 -11.71
N VAL A 110 1.69 -4.27 -10.65
CA VAL A 110 0.26 -4.44 -10.33
C VAL A 110 -0.33 -3.20 -9.65
N ALA A 111 0.37 -2.62 -8.66
CA ALA A 111 -0.16 -1.49 -7.89
C ALA A 111 0.07 -0.12 -8.57
N GLY A 112 0.76 -0.08 -9.71
CA GLY A 112 1.15 1.18 -10.36
C GLY A 112 -0.02 2.08 -10.74
N THR A 113 -1.14 1.52 -11.16
CA THR A 113 -2.35 2.26 -11.56
C THR A 113 -3.34 2.47 -10.42
N LEU A 114 -3.23 1.70 -9.33
CA LEU A 114 -4.23 1.65 -8.26
C LEU A 114 -4.53 3.03 -7.66
N LYS A 115 -3.51 3.87 -7.48
CA LYS A 115 -3.69 5.23 -6.94
C LYS A 115 -4.51 6.11 -7.87
N MET A 116 -4.27 6.04 -9.18
CA MET A 116 -5.03 6.79 -10.18
C MET A 116 -6.45 6.26 -10.29
N ASP A 117 -6.62 4.93 -10.32
CA ASP A 117 -7.93 4.28 -10.37
C ASP A 117 -8.79 4.70 -9.16
N GLN A 118 -8.20 4.75 -7.96
CA GLN A 118 -8.90 5.20 -6.75
C GLN A 118 -9.21 6.70 -6.74
N ALA A 119 -8.35 7.53 -7.31
CA ALA A 119 -8.61 8.97 -7.45
C ALA A 119 -9.77 9.21 -8.42
N GLN A 120 -9.76 8.55 -9.58
CA GLN A 120 -10.84 8.62 -10.57
C GLN A 120 -12.17 8.10 -10.00
N TYR A 121 -12.15 6.98 -9.29
CA TYR A 121 -13.32 6.46 -8.61
C TYR A 121 -13.95 7.49 -7.66
N ARG A 122 -13.16 8.13 -6.79
CA ARG A 122 -13.67 9.12 -5.83
C ARG A 122 -14.29 10.33 -6.51
N GLU A 123 -13.68 10.79 -7.61
CA GLU A 123 -14.23 11.89 -8.42
C GLU A 123 -15.57 11.50 -9.02
N LEU A 124 -15.65 10.34 -9.68
CA LEU A 124 -16.87 9.85 -10.29
C LEU A 124 -17.97 9.52 -9.26
N GLU A 125 -17.60 8.98 -8.10
CA GLU A 125 -18.56 8.72 -7.02
C GLU A 125 -19.18 10.01 -6.47
N ALA A 126 -18.39 11.10 -6.36
CA ALA A 126 -18.91 12.40 -5.96
C ALA A 126 -19.94 12.91 -6.98
N PHE A 127 -19.66 12.79 -8.27
CA PHE A 127 -20.59 13.18 -9.34
C PHE A 127 -21.84 12.29 -9.38
N SER A 128 -21.71 10.99 -9.14
CA SER A 128 -22.84 10.03 -9.19
C SER A 128 -23.95 10.33 -8.20
N LYS A 129 -23.63 11.02 -7.10
CA LYS A 129 -24.62 11.45 -6.09
C LYS A 129 -25.58 12.52 -6.62
N PHE A 130 -25.21 13.20 -7.70
CA PHE A 130 -25.98 14.32 -8.29
C PHE A 130 -26.60 13.96 -9.63
N SER A 131 -26.26 12.82 -10.24
CA SER A 131 -26.78 12.40 -11.56
C SER A 131 -27.66 11.18 -11.43
N SER A 132 -28.86 11.23 -12.00
CA SER A 132 -29.79 10.09 -12.05
C SER A 132 -29.51 9.13 -13.20
N ASP A 133 -28.85 9.60 -14.27
CA ASP A 133 -28.50 8.81 -15.43
C ASP A 133 -26.99 8.69 -15.56
N MET A 134 -26.50 7.48 -15.38
CA MET A 134 -25.08 7.16 -15.47
C MET A 134 -24.84 6.28 -16.70
N ASP A 135 -23.88 6.63 -17.53
CA ASP A 135 -23.49 5.77 -18.64
C ASP A 135 -22.83 4.46 -18.14
N PRO A 136 -22.92 3.36 -18.91
CA PRO A 136 -22.44 2.05 -18.48
C PRO A 136 -20.94 2.03 -18.15
N ILE A 137 -20.10 2.82 -18.85
CA ILE A 137 -18.65 2.85 -18.63
C ILE A 137 -18.33 3.49 -17.28
N THR A 138 -18.99 4.61 -16.97
CA THR A 138 -18.87 5.28 -15.67
C THR A 138 -19.35 4.36 -14.55
N ALA A 139 -20.46 3.65 -14.72
CA ALA A 139 -20.97 2.68 -13.75
C ALA A 139 -19.96 1.56 -13.48
N MET A 140 -19.34 0.98 -14.51
CA MET A 140 -18.31 -0.04 -14.38
C MET A 140 -17.05 0.49 -13.66
N THR A 141 -16.66 1.73 -13.94
CA THR A 141 -15.50 2.35 -13.28
C THR A 141 -15.75 2.57 -11.80
N ILE A 142 -16.96 2.98 -11.43
CA ILE A 142 -17.37 3.16 -10.04
C ILE A 142 -17.45 1.80 -9.33
N ASP A 143 -18.02 0.78 -9.94
CA ASP A 143 -18.11 -0.57 -9.38
C ASP A 143 -16.72 -1.14 -9.11
N LYS A 144 -15.82 -1.09 -10.10
CA LYS A 144 -14.41 -1.49 -9.94
C LYS A 144 -13.73 -0.73 -8.80
N GLY A 145 -13.92 0.59 -8.74
CA GLY A 145 -13.32 1.43 -7.71
C GLY A 145 -13.82 1.10 -6.30
N ARG A 146 -15.12 0.83 -6.13
CA ARG A 146 -15.72 0.37 -4.87
C ARG A 146 -15.17 -0.96 -4.42
N LYS A 147 -15.09 -1.94 -5.32
CA LYS A 147 -14.54 -3.26 -5.04
C LYS A 147 -13.06 -3.18 -4.68
N ASN A 148 -12.27 -2.36 -5.38
CA ASN A 148 -10.88 -2.08 -5.01
C ASN A 148 -10.76 -1.42 -3.63
N ALA A 149 -11.66 -0.53 -3.26
CA ALA A 149 -11.68 0.07 -1.93
C ALA A 149 -11.97 -0.97 -0.83
N GLN A 150 -12.83 -1.96 -1.11
CA GLN A 150 -13.08 -3.08 -0.19
C GLN A 150 -11.87 -3.99 -0.01
N LEU A 151 -11.12 -4.29 -1.08
CA LEU A 151 -9.88 -5.06 -1.00
C LEU A 151 -8.77 -4.36 -0.19
N LEU A 152 -8.85 -3.06 -0.01
CA LEU A 152 -7.88 -2.29 0.80
C LEU A 152 -8.24 -2.26 2.29
N ILE A 153 -9.42 -2.75 2.68
CA ILE A 153 -9.83 -2.88 4.08
C ILE A 153 -9.12 -4.09 4.68
N GLN A 154 -8.40 -3.88 5.77
CA GLN A 154 -7.60 -4.89 6.41
C GLN A 154 -7.94 -5.00 7.90
N PRO A 155 -8.13 -6.22 8.44
CA PRO A 155 -8.31 -6.42 9.87
C PRO A 155 -7.08 -5.97 10.68
N GLN A 156 -7.30 -5.52 11.90
CA GLN A 156 -6.22 -5.17 12.81
C GLN A 156 -5.38 -6.41 13.16
N TYR A 157 -4.06 -6.25 13.22
CA TYR A 157 -3.09 -7.33 13.51
C TYR A 157 -3.10 -8.51 12.54
N SER A 158 -3.59 -8.31 11.32
CA SER A 158 -3.62 -9.33 10.27
C SER A 158 -2.84 -8.88 9.03
N PRO A 159 -1.50 -8.83 9.10
CA PRO A 159 -0.68 -8.45 7.95
C PRO A 159 -0.74 -9.54 6.88
N MET A 160 -0.95 -9.13 5.62
CA MET A 160 -0.94 -10.02 4.47
C MET A 160 0.47 -10.11 3.86
N PRO A 161 1.00 -11.30 3.56
CA PRO A 161 2.25 -11.47 2.82
C PRO A 161 2.23 -10.79 1.44
N VAL A 162 3.39 -10.33 0.97
CA VAL A 162 3.48 -9.52 -0.26
C VAL A 162 2.99 -10.24 -1.51
N GLU A 163 3.22 -11.54 -1.62
CA GLU A 163 2.74 -12.37 -2.74
C GLU A 163 1.22 -12.44 -2.79
N GLN A 164 0.57 -12.54 -1.65
CA GLN A 164 -0.90 -12.53 -1.55
C GLN A 164 -1.46 -11.14 -1.88
N GLN A 165 -0.81 -10.07 -1.38
CA GLN A 165 -1.18 -8.70 -1.74
C GLN A 165 -1.12 -8.50 -3.25
N ILE A 166 -0.08 -8.98 -3.93
CA ILE A 166 0.07 -8.86 -5.39
C ILE A 166 -1.06 -9.59 -6.10
N ALA A 167 -1.35 -10.84 -5.69
CA ALA A 167 -2.38 -11.66 -6.33
C ALA A 167 -3.77 -11.01 -6.21
N ILE A 168 -4.16 -10.54 -5.02
CA ILE A 168 -5.48 -9.94 -4.83
C ILE A 168 -5.60 -8.56 -5.49
N LEU A 169 -4.54 -7.74 -5.45
CA LEU A 169 -4.52 -6.46 -6.14
C LEU A 169 -4.55 -6.63 -7.66
N TYR A 170 -3.96 -7.71 -8.19
CA TYR A 170 -4.10 -8.07 -9.60
C TYR A 170 -5.57 -8.29 -9.96
N CYS A 171 -6.32 -9.05 -9.16
CA CYS A 171 -7.75 -9.25 -9.37
C CYS A 171 -8.52 -7.92 -9.41
N GLY A 172 -8.26 -7.02 -8.47
CA GLY A 172 -8.91 -5.72 -8.41
C GLY A 172 -8.57 -4.81 -9.60
N THR A 173 -7.28 -4.68 -9.93
CA THR A 173 -6.83 -3.78 -11.01
C THR A 173 -7.21 -4.27 -12.40
N HIS A 174 -7.35 -5.59 -12.61
CA HIS A 174 -7.77 -6.19 -13.87
C HIS A 174 -9.28 -6.46 -13.97
N GLY A 175 -10.06 -6.05 -12.96
CA GLY A 175 -11.51 -6.13 -13.00
C GLY A 175 -12.08 -7.56 -12.87
N LEU A 176 -11.32 -8.51 -12.33
CA LEU A 176 -11.75 -9.90 -12.15
C LEU A 176 -12.85 -10.07 -11.09
N LEU A 177 -13.19 -9.00 -10.38
CA LEU A 177 -14.25 -8.95 -9.38
C LEU A 177 -15.61 -8.51 -9.97
N HIS A 178 -15.73 -8.37 -11.30
CA HIS A 178 -16.93 -7.81 -11.94
C HIS A 178 -18.21 -8.49 -11.44
N ASP A 179 -18.22 -9.81 -11.43
CA ASP A 179 -19.39 -10.62 -11.09
C ASP A 179 -19.57 -10.86 -9.58
N VAL A 180 -18.63 -10.40 -8.74
CA VAL A 180 -18.70 -10.56 -7.28
C VAL A 180 -19.49 -9.41 -6.66
N PRO A 181 -20.57 -9.64 -5.90
CA PRO A 181 -21.29 -8.60 -5.18
C PRO A 181 -20.37 -7.86 -4.20
N LEU A 182 -20.60 -6.55 -3.99
CA LEU A 182 -19.75 -5.71 -3.16
C LEU A 182 -19.59 -6.23 -1.73
N GLU A 183 -20.68 -6.73 -1.16
CA GLU A 183 -20.73 -7.33 0.19
C GLU A 183 -19.92 -8.62 0.32
N ASN A 184 -19.65 -9.31 -0.78
CA ASN A 184 -18.92 -10.57 -0.80
C ASN A 184 -17.43 -10.43 -1.16
N VAL A 185 -16.94 -9.21 -1.42
CA VAL A 185 -15.55 -8.98 -1.87
C VAL A 185 -14.53 -9.49 -0.85
N GLN A 186 -14.76 -9.31 0.45
CA GLN A 186 -13.85 -9.80 1.48
C GLN A 186 -13.89 -11.33 1.65
N ASP A 187 -15.05 -11.94 1.46
CA ASP A 187 -15.18 -13.40 1.47
C ASP A 187 -14.54 -14.01 0.22
N PHE A 188 -14.72 -13.37 -0.94
CA PHE A 188 -13.99 -13.71 -2.16
C PHE A 188 -12.47 -13.65 -1.93
N GLU A 189 -11.94 -12.56 -1.37
CA GLU A 189 -10.52 -12.40 -1.08
C GLU A 189 -9.97 -13.58 -0.27
N ARG A 190 -10.68 -13.94 0.81
CA ARG A 190 -10.30 -15.07 1.67
C ARG A 190 -10.28 -16.39 0.89
N SER A 191 -11.37 -16.71 0.22
CA SER A 191 -11.52 -17.96 -0.55
C SER A 191 -10.51 -18.05 -1.70
N PHE A 192 -10.22 -16.91 -2.35
CA PHE A 192 -9.23 -16.82 -3.43
C PHE A 192 -7.80 -17.07 -2.91
N ILE A 193 -7.41 -16.43 -1.82
CA ILE A 193 -6.09 -16.64 -1.21
C ILE A 193 -5.94 -18.08 -0.71
N GLU A 194 -6.95 -18.65 -0.05
CA GLU A 194 -6.94 -20.05 0.38
C GLU A 194 -6.80 -21.02 -0.82
N SER A 195 -7.50 -20.75 -1.92
CA SER A 195 -7.40 -21.54 -3.14
C SER A 195 -6.00 -21.48 -3.76
N LEU A 196 -5.37 -20.30 -3.80
CA LEU A 196 -3.98 -20.17 -4.26
C LEU A 196 -2.99 -20.90 -3.35
N GLN A 197 -3.17 -20.82 -2.04
CA GLN A 197 -2.31 -21.54 -1.08
C GLN A 197 -2.40 -23.05 -1.22
N LEU A 198 -3.60 -23.57 -1.48
CA LEU A 198 -3.82 -25.02 -1.60
C LEU A 198 -3.36 -25.58 -2.94
N ASN A 199 -3.57 -24.85 -4.03
CA ASN A 199 -3.40 -25.39 -5.38
C ASN A 199 -2.24 -24.78 -6.16
N HIS A 200 -1.81 -23.57 -5.81
CA HIS A 200 -0.86 -22.75 -6.57
C HIS A 200 0.22 -22.12 -5.69
N GLN A 201 0.64 -22.80 -4.62
CA GLN A 201 1.67 -22.26 -3.72
C GLN A 201 3.01 -22.08 -4.44
N GLU A 202 3.47 -23.10 -5.17
CA GLU A 202 4.79 -23.12 -5.80
C GLU A 202 4.82 -22.33 -7.12
N ASP A 203 3.79 -22.47 -7.94
CA ASP A 203 3.73 -21.93 -9.30
C ASP A 203 3.21 -20.48 -9.35
N VAL A 204 2.51 -20.00 -8.31
CA VAL A 204 2.03 -18.62 -8.24
C VAL A 204 2.63 -17.87 -7.05
N LEU A 205 2.37 -18.27 -5.81
CA LEU A 205 2.73 -17.46 -4.64
C LEU A 205 4.25 -17.37 -4.45
N ASP A 206 4.97 -18.47 -4.56
CA ASP A 206 6.43 -18.45 -4.41
C ASP A 206 7.11 -17.72 -5.57
N VAL A 207 6.57 -17.78 -6.79
CA VAL A 207 7.07 -16.99 -7.92
C VAL A 207 6.83 -15.47 -7.68
N LEU A 208 5.63 -15.08 -7.26
CA LEU A 208 5.33 -13.69 -6.92
C LEU A 208 6.23 -13.14 -5.81
N ARG A 209 6.57 -13.97 -4.82
CA ARG A 209 7.49 -13.60 -3.72
C ARG A 209 8.89 -13.23 -4.24
N THR A 210 9.34 -13.83 -5.33
CA THR A 210 10.62 -13.45 -5.99
C THR A 210 10.53 -12.12 -6.74
N GLY A 211 9.35 -11.56 -6.90
CA GLY A 211 9.08 -10.33 -7.64
C GLY A 211 8.85 -10.54 -9.13
N VAL A 212 8.66 -11.79 -9.57
CA VAL A 212 8.33 -12.14 -10.96
C VAL A 212 6.82 -12.25 -11.12
N ILE A 213 6.30 -11.75 -12.23
CA ILE A 213 4.92 -11.95 -12.69
C ILE A 213 4.96 -12.16 -14.20
N ASP A 214 4.70 -13.38 -14.63
CA ASP A 214 4.69 -13.82 -16.03
C ASP A 214 3.28 -14.26 -16.45
N ASP A 215 3.15 -14.67 -17.71
CA ASP A 215 1.86 -15.06 -18.30
C ASP A 215 1.29 -16.34 -17.66
N ASN A 216 2.11 -17.25 -17.15
CA ASN A 216 1.63 -18.44 -16.46
C ASN A 216 1.03 -18.08 -15.11
N VAL A 217 1.70 -17.21 -14.34
CA VAL A 217 1.22 -16.72 -13.06
C VAL A 217 -0.10 -15.94 -13.24
N THR A 218 -0.17 -15.03 -14.21
CA THR A 218 -1.38 -14.24 -14.45
C THR A 218 -2.56 -15.12 -14.86
N LYS A 219 -2.33 -16.10 -15.75
CA LYS A 219 -3.35 -17.06 -16.18
C LYS A 219 -3.88 -17.89 -15.00
N ALA A 220 -3.01 -18.42 -14.14
CA ALA A 220 -3.44 -19.17 -12.96
C ALA A 220 -4.24 -18.31 -11.97
N ILE A 221 -3.87 -17.03 -11.79
CA ILE A 221 -4.64 -16.06 -10.99
C ILE A 221 -6.04 -15.86 -11.60
N GLU A 222 -6.12 -15.63 -12.92
CA GLU A 222 -7.38 -15.38 -13.61
C GLU A 222 -8.31 -16.59 -13.57
N GLU A 223 -7.79 -17.81 -13.81
CA GLU A 223 -8.55 -19.05 -13.73
C GLU A 223 -9.08 -19.30 -12.31
N THR A 224 -8.22 -19.10 -11.29
CA THR A 224 -8.62 -19.24 -9.88
C THR A 224 -9.65 -18.20 -9.49
N ALA A 225 -9.47 -16.94 -9.88
CA ALA A 225 -10.43 -15.88 -9.60
C ALA A 225 -11.79 -16.16 -10.23
N ALA A 226 -11.83 -16.61 -11.50
CA ALA A 226 -13.06 -16.97 -12.19
C ALA A 226 -13.76 -18.18 -11.54
N MET A 227 -13.00 -19.17 -11.04
CA MET A 227 -13.56 -20.31 -10.32
C MET A 227 -14.19 -19.89 -8.99
N VAL A 228 -13.51 -19.05 -8.22
CA VAL A 228 -14.00 -18.58 -6.92
C VAL A 228 -15.20 -17.63 -7.08
N ALA A 229 -15.17 -16.73 -8.09
CA ALA A 229 -16.26 -15.80 -8.35
C ALA A 229 -17.60 -16.50 -8.62
N LYS A 230 -17.59 -17.67 -9.24
CA LYS A 230 -18.80 -18.49 -9.48
C LYS A 230 -19.54 -18.92 -8.21
N GLN A 231 -18.89 -18.87 -7.05
CA GLN A 231 -19.53 -19.22 -5.77
C GLN A 231 -20.45 -18.10 -5.26
N TYR A 232 -20.34 -16.90 -5.85
CA TYR A 232 -21.08 -15.70 -5.44
C TYR A 232 -22.12 -15.24 -6.49
N LEU A 233 -22.26 -15.99 -7.59
CA LEU A 233 -23.31 -15.82 -8.60
C LEU A 233 -24.56 -16.58 -8.16
#